data_fd069eadb0e8e1835012ed045b7e5762
#
_entry.id   fd069eadb0e8e1835012ed045b7e5762
#
_cell.length_a   1.000
_cell.length_b   1.000
_cell.length_c   1.000
_cell.angle_alpha   90.00
_cell.angle_beta   90.00
_cell.angle_gamma   90.00
#
_symmetry.space_group_name_H-M   'P 1'
#
loop_
_entity.id
_entity.type
_entity.pdbx_description
1 polymer ?
#
loop_
_entity_poly.entity_id
_entity_poly.type
_entity_poly.pdbx_seq_one_letter_code
_entity_poly.pdbx_strand_id
1 'polypeptide(L)'
;MPELSASHRLRIGRHTEQNRIYLLTANTLKREPVFRDYTLGRKVVHQFKQAQDQGFADSLAFVVMPDHFHWLIQLQKGSLGQLMCQTKSLSTRSINAATGRTGSLWQQIFHDHALRREEDLVKLARYVVANPLLANSRAAVFQSGSHPFNTNRIIVCAAAS
;
A
#
# COMPACT_ATOMS: atom_id res chain seq x y z
N MET A 1 29.80 1.86 14.52
CA MET A 1 28.63 1.04 14.13
C MET A 1 27.44 1.96 14.06
N PRO A 2 26.77 2.10 12.90
CA PRO A 2 25.53 2.86 12.89
C PRO A 2 24.51 2.13 13.75
N GLU A 3 23.94 2.82 14.72
CA GLU A 3 22.80 2.31 15.48
C GLU A 3 21.67 2.00 14.51
N LEU A 4 21.30 0.72 14.40
CA LEU A 4 20.09 0.32 13.72
C LEU A 4 18.93 1.02 14.41
N SER A 5 18.20 1.84 13.65
CA SER A 5 17.07 2.60 14.19
C SER A 5 16.13 1.70 14.99
N ALA A 6 15.53 2.24 16.05
CA ALA A 6 14.62 1.50 16.94
C ALA A 6 13.49 0.76 16.18
N SER A 7 13.13 1.24 15.01
CA SER A 7 12.13 0.65 14.12
C SER A 7 12.60 -0.63 13.41
N HIS A 8 13.89 -0.80 13.16
CA HIS A 8 14.43 -2.06 12.67
C HIS A 8 14.32 -3.14 13.76
N ARG A 9 14.53 -2.77 15.01
CA ARG A 9 14.38 -3.67 16.16
C ARG A 9 12.93 -4.12 16.38
N LEU A 10 11.95 -3.28 16.06
CA LEU A 10 10.53 -3.63 16.15
C LEU A 10 10.10 -4.67 15.11
N ARG A 11 10.88 -4.87 14.04
CA ARG A 11 10.62 -5.87 13.00
C ARG A 11 11.32 -7.21 13.25
N ILE A 12 12.34 -7.24 14.10
CA ILE A 12 13.03 -8.46 14.51
C ILE A 12 12.07 -9.25 15.39
N GLY A 13 11.57 -10.37 14.87
CA GLY A 13 10.65 -11.26 15.59
C GLY A 13 9.18 -11.20 15.14
N ARG A 14 8.81 -10.33 14.21
CA ARG A 14 7.50 -10.42 13.57
C ARG A 14 7.53 -11.49 12.48
N HIS A 15 6.96 -12.64 12.82
CA HIS A 15 6.75 -13.69 11.82
C HIS A 15 5.75 -13.21 10.77
N THR A 16 6.20 -13.14 9.54
CA THR A 16 5.31 -12.96 8.39
C THR A 16 4.65 -14.32 8.10
N GLU A 17 3.35 -14.39 8.27
CA GLU A 17 2.57 -15.60 8.03
C GLU A 17 1.89 -15.51 6.67
N GLN A 18 2.02 -16.58 5.88
CA GLN A 18 1.30 -16.71 4.63
C GLN A 18 -0.21 -16.89 4.89
N ASN A 19 -1.03 -16.46 3.96
CA ASN A 19 -2.51 -16.45 4.04
C ASN A 19 -3.09 -15.52 5.12
N ARG A 20 -2.27 -14.81 5.86
CA ARG A 20 -2.71 -13.81 6.84
C ARG A 20 -2.97 -12.47 6.17
N ILE A 21 -3.93 -11.74 6.73
CA ILE A 21 -4.30 -10.41 6.25
C ILE A 21 -3.53 -9.34 7.02
N TYR A 22 -2.97 -8.38 6.27
CA TYR A 22 -2.21 -7.26 6.80
C TYR A 22 -2.69 -5.94 6.20
N LEU A 23 -2.75 -4.90 7.04
CA LEU A 23 -2.81 -3.53 6.57
C LEU A 23 -1.39 -2.97 6.50
N LEU A 24 -0.97 -2.56 5.31
CA LEU A 24 0.32 -1.95 5.05
C LEU A 24 0.16 -0.45 4.83
N THR A 25 1.04 0.33 5.44
CA THR A 25 1.08 1.78 5.28
C THR A 25 2.50 2.24 4.97
N ALA A 26 2.66 3.03 3.91
CA ALA A 26 3.92 3.66 3.57
C ALA A 26 3.71 5.17 3.37
N ASN A 27 4.61 5.95 3.96
CA ASN A 27 4.61 7.40 3.84
C ASN A 27 5.70 7.86 2.88
N THR A 28 5.44 8.94 2.16
CA THR A 28 6.46 9.61 1.37
C THR A 28 7.53 10.25 2.25
N LEU A 29 8.73 10.42 1.71
CA LEU A 29 9.83 11.10 2.39
C LEU A 29 9.42 12.54 2.70
N LYS A 30 9.62 12.97 3.96
CA LYS A 30 9.20 14.28 4.46
C LYS A 30 7.71 14.58 4.28
N ARG A 31 6.89 13.56 4.10
CA ARG A 31 5.44 13.70 3.86
C ARG A 31 5.11 14.59 2.65
N GLU A 32 5.96 14.57 1.65
CA GLU A 32 5.76 15.33 0.42
C GLU A 32 4.49 14.84 -0.30
N PRO A 33 3.57 15.74 -0.69
CA PRO A 33 2.28 15.36 -1.29
C PRO A 33 2.41 15.01 -2.78
N VAL A 34 3.23 14.01 -3.10
CA VAL A 34 3.55 13.58 -4.47
C VAL A 34 2.31 13.12 -5.22
N PHE A 35 1.37 12.47 -4.53
CA PHE A 35 0.19 11.86 -5.15
C PHE A 35 -1.01 12.82 -5.29
N ARG A 36 -0.82 14.11 -5.04
CA ARG A 36 -1.76 15.13 -5.56
C ARG A 36 -1.86 15.03 -7.08
N ASP A 37 -0.77 14.68 -7.73
CA ASP A 37 -0.82 14.26 -9.12
C ASP A 37 -1.36 12.81 -9.20
N TYR A 38 -2.58 12.69 -9.67
CA TYR A 38 -3.28 11.42 -9.82
C TYR A 38 -2.52 10.41 -10.71
N THR A 39 -1.82 10.91 -11.73
CA THR A 39 -1.05 10.05 -12.64
C THR A 39 0.10 9.35 -11.92
N LEU A 40 0.69 10.01 -10.93
CA LEU A 40 1.74 9.42 -10.09
C LEU A 40 1.17 8.41 -9.10
N GLY A 41 0.00 8.68 -8.52
CA GLY A 41 -0.71 7.73 -7.68
C GLY A 41 -1.04 6.42 -8.41
N ARG A 42 -1.45 6.51 -9.68
CA ARG A 42 -1.70 5.33 -10.52
C ARG A 42 -0.47 4.43 -10.71
N LYS A 43 0.72 5.00 -10.68
CA LYS A 43 1.97 4.22 -10.78
C LYS A 43 2.18 3.36 -9.52
N VAL A 44 1.77 3.82 -8.36
CA VAL A 44 1.74 3.02 -7.12
C VAL A 44 0.71 1.88 -7.24
N VAL A 45 -0.50 2.20 -7.68
CA VAL A 45 -1.58 1.21 -7.88
C VAL A 45 -1.17 0.12 -8.88
N HIS A 46 -0.43 0.48 -9.90
CA HIS A 46 0.13 -0.50 -10.85
C HIS A 46 1.04 -1.52 -10.15
N GLN A 47 1.80 -1.10 -9.16
CA GLN A 47 2.65 -2.03 -8.38
C GLN A 47 1.81 -2.97 -7.50
N PHE A 48 0.69 -2.50 -6.94
CA PHE A 48 -0.24 -3.38 -6.22
C PHE A 48 -0.81 -4.46 -7.13
N LYS A 49 -1.21 -4.05 -8.35
CA LYS A 49 -1.70 -4.99 -9.36
C LYS A 49 -0.62 -6.00 -9.77
N GLN A 50 0.60 -5.56 -9.99
CA GLN A 50 1.71 -6.46 -10.34
C GLN A 50 2.00 -7.47 -9.24
N ALA A 51 1.99 -7.06 -7.97
CA ALA A 51 2.18 -7.96 -6.84
C ALA A 51 1.10 -9.05 -6.81
N GLN A 52 -0.14 -8.70 -7.13
CA GLN A 52 -1.24 -9.66 -7.26
C GLN A 52 -1.06 -10.58 -8.45
N ASP A 53 -0.75 -10.06 -9.63
CA ASP A 53 -0.55 -10.85 -10.86
C ASP A 53 0.62 -11.84 -10.72
N GLN A 54 1.65 -11.47 -9.96
CA GLN A 54 2.80 -12.33 -9.65
C GLN A 54 2.54 -13.31 -8.50
N GLY A 55 1.38 -13.24 -7.86
CA GLY A 55 0.98 -14.16 -6.78
C GLY A 55 1.66 -13.89 -5.44
N PHE A 56 2.21 -12.70 -5.19
CA PHE A 56 2.79 -12.34 -3.89
C PHE A 56 1.73 -12.02 -2.85
N ALA A 57 0.70 -11.30 -3.24
CA ALA A 57 -0.37 -10.88 -2.36
C ALA A 57 -1.67 -10.64 -3.11
N ASP A 58 -2.79 -10.98 -2.51
CA ASP A 58 -4.09 -10.55 -2.97
C ASP A 58 -4.43 -9.18 -2.39
N SER A 59 -4.70 -8.22 -3.26
CA SER A 59 -5.16 -6.89 -2.86
C SER A 59 -6.63 -6.94 -2.50
N LEU A 60 -6.96 -6.67 -1.24
CA LEU A 60 -8.34 -6.67 -0.75
C LEU A 60 -8.96 -5.27 -0.81
N ALA A 61 -8.19 -4.25 -0.41
CA ALA A 61 -8.55 -2.85 -0.53
C ALA A 61 -7.28 -2.00 -0.51
N PHE A 62 -7.33 -0.81 -1.09
CA PHE A 62 -6.26 0.17 -0.95
C PHE A 62 -6.77 1.61 -1.12
N VAL A 63 -6.01 2.53 -0.62
CA VAL A 63 -6.18 3.96 -0.85
C VAL A 63 -4.81 4.62 -1.00
N VAL A 64 -4.68 5.47 -2.00
CA VAL A 64 -3.50 6.33 -2.18
C VAL A 64 -3.90 7.76 -1.81
N MET A 65 -3.33 8.25 -0.74
CA MET A 65 -3.47 9.62 -0.25
C MET A 65 -2.31 10.48 -0.80
N PRO A 66 -2.37 11.82 -0.70
CA PRO A 66 -1.33 12.67 -1.28
C PRO A 66 0.11 12.34 -0.86
N ASP A 67 0.31 11.86 0.37
CA ASP A 67 1.62 11.66 0.99
C ASP A 67 1.82 10.26 1.59
N HIS A 68 0.89 9.34 1.37
CA HIS A 68 0.97 7.95 1.86
C HIS A 68 -0.03 7.05 1.15
N PHE A 69 0.07 5.76 1.40
CA PHE A 69 -0.99 4.82 1.05
C PHE A 69 -1.32 3.87 2.21
N HIS A 70 -2.53 3.34 2.16
CA HIS A 70 -2.94 2.16 2.91
C HIS A 70 -3.26 1.03 1.93
N TRP A 71 -2.74 -0.14 2.19
CA TRP A 71 -2.95 -1.31 1.34
C TRP A 71 -3.28 -2.53 2.19
N LEU A 72 -4.50 -3.02 2.05
CA LEU A 72 -5.00 -4.20 2.75
C LEU A 72 -4.79 -5.41 1.84
N ILE A 73 -4.00 -6.36 2.31
CA ILE A 73 -3.59 -7.53 1.55
C ILE A 73 -3.81 -8.83 2.30
N GLN A 74 -3.95 -9.91 1.54
CA GLN A 74 -3.68 -11.25 2.05
C GLN A 74 -2.37 -11.76 1.44
N LEU A 75 -1.38 -12.04 2.29
CA LEU A 75 -0.06 -12.45 1.81
C LEU A 75 -0.10 -13.89 1.29
N GLN A 76 0.38 -14.12 0.07
CA GLN A 76 0.38 -15.43 -0.57
C GLN A 76 1.74 -16.11 -0.52
N LYS A 77 2.83 -15.35 -0.74
CA LYS A 77 4.19 -15.86 -0.69
C LYS A 77 5.20 -14.78 -0.30
N GLY A 78 6.38 -15.21 0.11
CA GLY A 78 7.45 -14.30 0.52
C GLY A 78 7.18 -13.64 1.87
N SER A 79 7.75 -12.47 2.07
CA SER A 79 7.60 -11.68 3.28
C SER A 79 7.04 -10.29 2.99
N LEU A 80 6.48 -9.63 4.00
CA LEU A 80 6.04 -8.25 3.90
C LEU A 80 7.19 -7.31 3.53
N GLY A 81 8.39 -7.58 4.07
CA GLY A 81 9.59 -6.80 3.75
C GLY A 81 9.96 -6.88 2.26
N GLN A 82 9.92 -8.06 1.67
CA GLN A 82 10.16 -8.28 0.24
C GLN A 82 9.10 -7.58 -0.61
N LEU A 83 7.83 -7.76 -0.27
CA LEU A 83 6.69 -7.15 -0.97
C LEU A 83 6.80 -5.62 -0.96
N MET A 84 7.05 -5.03 0.20
CA MET A 84 7.14 -3.58 0.35
C MET A 84 8.41 -3.01 -0.27
N CYS A 85 9.54 -3.71 -0.19
CA CYS A 85 10.78 -3.32 -0.86
C CYS A 85 10.56 -3.23 -2.38
N GLN A 86 9.97 -4.24 -2.98
CA GLN A 86 9.67 -4.28 -4.40
C GLN A 86 8.68 -3.17 -4.81
N THR A 87 7.58 -3.04 -4.08
CA THR A 87 6.55 -2.02 -4.35
C THR A 87 7.13 -0.60 -4.29
N LYS A 88 7.90 -0.31 -3.25
CA LYS A 88 8.52 1.00 -3.06
C LYS A 88 9.61 1.29 -4.11
N SER A 89 10.44 0.32 -4.42
CA SER A 89 11.53 0.49 -5.41
C SER A 89 10.99 0.70 -6.82
N LEU A 90 10.04 -0.11 -7.25
CA LEU A 90 9.48 -0.02 -8.60
C LEU A 90 8.61 1.22 -8.78
N SER A 91 7.83 1.62 -7.78
CA SER A 91 7.07 2.87 -7.83
C SER A 91 8.00 4.09 -7.86
N THR A 92 9.07 4.09 -7.07
CA THR A 92 10.10 5.15 -7.11
C THR A 92 10.72 5.29 -8.50
N ARG A 93 11.13 4.19 -9.10
CA ARG A 93 11.70 4.18 -10.46
C ARG A 93 10.73 4.75 -11.49
N SER A 94 9.49 4.28 -11.46
CA SER A 94 8.46 4.72 -12.40
C SER A 94 8.12 6.20 -12.25
N ILE A 95 8.03 6.69 -11.02
CA ILE A 95 7.73 8.11 -10.73
C ILE A 95 8.92 8.99 -11.07
N ASN A 96 10.14 8.61 -10.71
CA ASN A 96 11.33 9.37 -11.05
C ASN A 96 11.53 9.47 -12.56
N ALA A 97 11.30 8.39 -13.31
CA ALA A 97 11.36 8.41 -14.76
C ALA A 97 10.34 9.35 -15.40
N ALA A 98 9.13 9.44 -14.84
CA ALA A 98 8.07 10.29 -15.34
C ALA A 98 8.24 11.77 -14.99
N THR A 99 8.93 12.09 -13.90
CA THR A 99 9.01 13.44 -13.33
C THR A 99 10.40 14.07 -13.42
N GLY A 100 11.42 13.31 -13.77
CA GLY A 100 12.82 13.76 -13.69
C GLY A 100 13.36 13.86 -12.26
N ARG A 101 12.63 13.35 -11.27
CA ARG A 101 13.08 13.29 -9.87
C ARG A 101 14.21 12.28 -9.72
N THR A 102 15.01 12.46 -8.67
CA THR A 102 16.07 11.54 -8.26
C THR A 102 15.93 11.20 -6.78
N GLY A 103 16.51 10.07 -6.38
CA GLY A 103 16.57 9.66 -4.99
C GLY A 103 15.31 8.93 -4.53
N SER A 104 15.20 8.76 -3.23
CA SER A 104 14.12 8.00 -2.58
C SER A 104 12.81 8.79 -2.57
N LEU A 105 11.72 8.10 -2.88
CA LEU A 105 10.37 8.64 -2.76
C LEU A 105 9.76 8.39 -1.38
N TRP A 106 10.08 7.27 -0.77
CA TRP A 106 9.44 6.75 0.43
C TRP A 106 10.33 6.88 1.65
N GLN A 107 9.71 7.02 2.82
CA GLN A 107 10.40 6.78 4.08
C GLN A 107 10.94 5.35 4.12
N GLN A 108 12.07 5.15 4.77
CA GLN A 108 12.74 3.84 4.83
C GLN A 108 11.84 2.77 5.47
N ILE A 109 11.02 3.17 6.42
CA ILE A 109 10.14 2.30 7.18
C ILE A 109 8.75 2.25 6.55
N PHE A 110 8.06 1.13 6.70
CA PHE A 110 6.63 1.00 6.51
C PHE A 110 5.98 0.46 7.80
N HIS A 111 4.69 0.70 7.94
CA HIS A 111 3.90 0.16 9.05
C HIS A 111 3.09 -1.03 8.56
N ASP A 112 3.02 -2.07 9.38
CA ASP A 112 2.21 -3.24 9.14
C ASP A 112 1.36 -3.55 10.36
N HIS A 113 0.11 -3.92 10.12
CA HIS A 113 -0.83 -4.37 11.14
C HIS A 113 -1.48 -5.67 10.69
N ALA A 114 -1.24 -6.74 11.44
CA ALA A 114 -1.87 -8.03 11.18
C ALA A 114 -3.30 -8.05 11.73
N LEU A 115 -4.27 -8.46 10.91
CA LEU A 115 -5.63 -8.67 11.36
C LEU A 115 -5.72 -9.97 12.15
N ARG A 116 -6.42 -9.91 13.28
CA ARG A 116 -6.60 -11.06 14.17
C ARG A 116 -7.89 -11.83 13.89
N ARG A 117 -8.93 -11.18 13.34
CA ARG A 117 -10.25 -11.76 13.10
C ARG A 117 -10.85 -11.23 11.79
N GLU A 118 -11.73 -12.03 11.17
CA GLU A 118 -12.46 -11.62 9.96
C GLU A 118 -13.36 -10.40 10.17
N GLU A 119 -13.90 -10.21 11.38
CA GLU A 119 -14.72 -9.05 11.72
C GLU A 119 -13.95 -7.73 11.61
N ASP A 120 -12.65 -7.75 11.88
CA ASP A 120 -11.78 -6.58 11.74
C ASP A 120 -11.56 -6.22 10.26
N LEU A 121 -11.67 -7.20 9.35
CA LEU A 121 -11.50 -7.00 7.92
C LEU A 121 -12.51 -6.02 7.35
N VAL A 122 -13.79 -6.19 7.64
CA VAL A 122 -14.86 -5.32 7.11
C VAL A 122 -14.71 -3.90 7.66
N LYS A 123 -14.43 -3.77 8.95
CA LYS A 123 -14.19 -2.46 9.59
C LYS A 123 -12.99 -1.75 8.98
N LEU A 124 -11.90 -2.48 8.77
CA LEU A 124 -10.67 -1.93 8.25
C LEU A 124 -10.78 -1.59 6.75
N ALA A 125 -11.44 -2.44 5.96
CA ALA A 125 -11.73 -2.16 4.57
C ALA A 125 -12.60 -0.90 4.43
N ARG A 126 -13.62 -0.75 5.26
CA ARG A 126 -14.45 0.47 5.31
C ARG A 126 -13.64 1.70 5.70
N TYR A 127 -12.75 1.57 6.66
CA TYR A 127 -11.85 2.65 7.07
C TYR A 127 -10.93 3.09 5.92
N VAL A 128 -10.32 2.13 5.24
CA VAL A 128 -9.44 2.40 4.08
C VAL A 128 -10.21 3.12 2.97
N VAL A 129 -11.42 2.65 2.65
CA VAL A 129 -12.28 3.24 1.62
C VAL A 129 -12.82 4.61 2.02
N ALA A 130 -13.16 4.81 3.29
CA ALA A 130 -13.70 6.08 3.79
C ALA A 130 -12.61 7.16 4.00
N ASN A 131 -11.34 6.80 4.03
CA ASN A 131 -10.23 7.70 4.32
C ASN A 131 -10.18 8.92 3.37
N PRO A 132 -10.38 8.77 2.03
CA PRO A 132 -10.46 9.91 1.12
C PRO A 132 -11.64 10.84 1.39
N LEU A 133 -12.79 10.28 1.77
CA LEU A 133 -14.00 11.05 2.09
C LEU A 133 -13.80 11.86 3.37
N LEU A 134 -13.13 11.29 4.37
CA LEU A 134 -12.78 11.97 5.62
C LEU A 134 -11.76 13.08 5.40
N ALA A 135 -10.87 12.93 4.42
CA ALA A 135 -9.86 13.92 4.06
C ALA A 135 -10.35 14.96 3.04
N ASN A 136 -11.65 14.97 2.72
CA ASN A 136 -12.25 15.87 1.72
C ASN A 136 -11.61 15.76 0.32
N SER A 137 -11.21 14.55 -0.06
CA SER A 137 -10.50 14.24 -1.29
C SER A 137 -11.44 13.61 -2.32
N ARG A 138 -11.24 13.88 -3.61
CA ARG A 138 -11.94 13.17 -4.68
C ARG A 138 -11.43 11.74 -4.76
N ALA A 139 -12.34 10.78 -4.60
CA ALA A 139 -12.03 9.36 -4.69
C ALA A 139 -12.38 8.83 -6.09
N ALA A 140 -11.43 8.15 -6.74
CA ALA A 140 -11.71 7.34 -7.90
C ALA A 140 -11.83 5.88 -7.47
N VAL A 141 -12.97 5.26 -7.74
CA VAL A 141 -13.23 3.87 -7.42
C VAL A 141 -12.87 3.02 -8.64
N PHE A 142 -11.93 2.08 -8.47
CA PHE A 142 -11.62 1.07 -9.47
C PHE A 142 -12.20 -0.27 -9.05
N GLN A 143 -13.11 -0.80 -9.85
CA GLN A 143 -13.55 -2.19 -9.71
C GLN A 143 -12.63 -3.07 -10.57
N SER A 144 -11.91 -4.00 -9.95
CA SER A 144 -11.22 -5.04 -10.70
C SER A 144 -12.20 -6.16 -11.03
N GLY A 145 -12.44 -6.37 -12.34
CA GLY A 145 -13.34 -7.40 -12.82
C GLY A 145 -12.82 -8.82 -12.59
N SER A 146 -13.75 -9.69 -12.33
CA SER A 146 -13.80 -11.14 -12.49
C SER A 146 -12.64 -12.00 -11.98
N HIS A 147 -12.78 -12.50 -10.76
CA HIS A 147 -12.28 -13.79 -10.32
C HIS A 147 -13.38 -14.58 -9.61
N PRO A 148 -13.40 -15.94 -9.69
CA PRO A 148 -14.53 -16.77 -9.30
C PRO A 148 -14.79 -16.92 -7.80
N PHE A 149 -14.07 -16.20 -6.96
CA PHE A 149 -14.38 -16.07 -5.53
C PHE A 149 -14.92 -14.67 -5.28
N ASN A 150 -16.24 -14.63 -5.14
CA ASN A 150 -17.08 -13.46 -4.94
C ASN A 150 -16.74 -12.72 -3.63
N THR A 151 -15.72 -11.87 -3.67
CA THR A 151 -15.54 -10.80 -2.71
C THR A 151 -15.47 -9.49 -3.48
N ASN A 152 -16.44 -8.62 -3.27
CA ASN A 152 -16.43 -7.25 -3.79
C ASN A 152 -15.12 -6.56 -3.35
N ARG A 153 -14.13 -6.61 -4.21
CA ARG A 153 -12.87 -5.89 -3.99
C ARG A 153 -13.11 -4.43 -4.32
N ILE A 154 -13.14 -3.61 -3.30
CA ILE A 154 -13.31 -2.17 -3.45
C ILE A 154 -11.92 -1.54 -3.49
N ILE A 155 -11.59 -0.95 -4.62
CA ILE A 155 -10.33 -0.25 -4.85
C ILE A 155 -10.64 1.24 -4.88
N VAL A 156 -10.09 1.99 -3.95
CA VAL A 156 -10.28 3.43 -3.88
C VAL A 156 -8.95 4.13 -4.06
N CYS A 157 -8.84 4.94 -5.09
CA CYS A 157 -7.72 5.87 -5.27
C CYS A 157 -8.23 7.29 -5.00
N ALA A 158 -7.65 7.96 -4.02
CA ALA A 158 -8.00 9.33 -3.72
C ALA A 158 -6.92 10.27 -4.27
N ALA A 159 -7.35 11.23 -5.08
CA ALA A 159 -6.57 12.43 -5.38
C ALA A 159 -7.22 13.61 -4.65
N ALA A 160 -6.43 14.33 -3.87
CA ALA A 160 -6.87 15.63 -3.36
C ALA A 160 -6.80 16.67 -4.49
N SER A 161 -7.85 17.43 -4.68
CA SER A 161 -7.86 18.63 -5.51
C SER A 161 -7.13 19.76 -4.82
#